data_33af935b0f959526b7762ead8d6ff5e8
#
_entry.id   33af935b0f959526b7762ead8d6ff5e8
#
_cell.length_a   1.000
_cell.length_b   1.000
_cell.length_c   1.000
_cell.angle_alpha   90.00
_cell.angle_beta   90.00
_cell.angle_gamma   90.00
#
_symmetry.space_group_name_H-M   'P 1'
#
loop_
_entity.id
_entity.type
_entity.pdbx_description
1 polymer ?
#
loop_
_entity_poly.entity_id
_entity_poly.type
_entity_poly.pdbx_seq_one_letter_code
_entity_poly.pdbx_strand_id
1 'polypeptide(L)'
;MLIWAHGLWGSPNGSKVTAVRESGIEVLSPDFNDMELNERIDILNELVSKQEVVLAGSSYGGLACAFVAQQQPEQIKGMLLLAPALHLPESPNENPEKLVAPDNFPISIIHSVTDEIVPISASKDYVERSENNLKLIEVEDSHVLENSFSLIISE
;
A
#
# COMPACT_ATOMS: atom_id res chain seq x y z
N MET A 1 -13.29 8.64 0.73
CA MET A 1 -11.96 9.32 0.76
C MET A 1 -10.86 8.32 0.44
N LEU A 2 -10.05 8.64 -0.53
CA LEU A 2 -8.86 7.83 -0.85
C LEU A 2 -7.64 8.50 -0.21
N ILE A 3 -6.87 7.74 0.55
CA ILE A 3 -5.62 8.18 1.15
C ILE A 3 -4.48 7.46 0.45
N TRP A 4 -3.49 8.21 -0.02
CA TRP A 4 -2.34 7.69 -0.72
C TRP A 4 -1.08 7.81 0.15
N ALA A 5 -0.37 6.69 0.36
CA ALA A 5 0.90 6.65 1.08
C ALA A 5 2.04 6.39 0.08
N HIS A 6 2.87 7.40 -0.16
CA HIS A 6 3.98 7.29 -1.10
C HIS A 6 5.15 6.47 -0.53
N GLY A 7 6.01 5.97 -1.42
CA GLY A 7 7.19 5.19 -1.05
C GLY A 7 8.30 6.03 -0.41
N LEU A 8 9.41 5.36 -0.10
CA LEU A 8 10.55 5.98 0.59
C LEU A 8 11.15 7.14 -0.21
N TRP A 9 11.23 7.01 -1.53
CA TRP A 9 11.72 8.05 -2.41
C TRP A 9 10.62 8.75 -3.19
N GLY A 10 9.38 8.55 -2.79
CA GLY A 10 8.24 9.19 -3.41
C GLY A 10 7.95 10.58 -2.85
N SER A 11 6.83 11.12 -3.23
CA SER A 11 6.33 12.40 -2.71
C SER A 11 4.81 12.42 -2.77
N PRO A 12 4.17 13.36 -2.06
CA PRO A 12 2.71 13.51 -2.13
C PRO A 12 2.21 13.91 -3.51
N ASN A 13 3.10 14.30 -4.42
CA ASN A 13 2.77 14.71 -5.79
C ASN A 13 3.50 13.86 -6.85
N GLY A 14 3.82 12.62 -6.51
CA GLY A 14 4.47 11.69 -7.44
C GLY A 14 3.61 11.34 -8.64
N SER A 15 4.20 10.70 -9.64
CA SER A 15 3.53 10.42 -10.92
C SER A 15 2.29 9.54 -10.78
N LYS A 16 2.32 8.54 -9.89
CA LYS A 16 1.17 7.64 -9.68
C LYS A 16 -0.03 8.37 -9.08
N VAL A 17 0.18 9.11 -8.01
CA VAL A 17 -0.91 9.84 -7.35
C VAL A 17 -1.44 10.96 -8.26
N THR A 18 -0.57 11.59 -9.04
CA THR A 18 -0.96 12.60 -10.02
C THR A 18 -1.87 11.98 -11.09
N ALA A 19 -1.51 10.79 -11.60
CA ALA A 19 -2.33 10.08 -12.58
C ALA A 19 -3.72 9.73 -12.01
N VAL A 20 -3.79 9.33 -10.75
CA VAL A 20 -5.07 9.04 -10.09
C VAL A 20 -5.91 10.31 -9.98
N ARG A 21 -5.32 11.44 -9.58
CA ARG A 21 -6.01 12.73 -9.51
C ARG A 21 -6.53 13.20 -10.87
N GLU A 22 -5.73 13.03 -11.90
CA GLU A 22 -6.10 13.39 -13.27
C GLU A 22 -7.25 12.56 -13.82
N SER A 23 -7.46 11.37 -13.28
CA SER A 23 -8.61 10.53 -13.63
C SER A 23 -9.92 10.99 -12.98
N GLY A 24 -9.88 12.01 -12.13
CA GLY A 24 -11.06 12.57 -11.45
C GLY A 24 -11.28 12.06 -10.04
N ILE A 25 -10.36 11.28 -9.49
CA ILE A 25 -10.47 10.74 -8.13
C ILE A 25 -9.86 11.72 -7.13
N GLU A 26 -10.61 12.06 -6.10
CA GLU A 26 -10.12 12.90 -5.02
C GLU A 26 -9.21 12.10 -4.10
N VAL A 27 -7.98 12.57 -3.88
CA VAL A 27 -6.95 11.87 -3.13
C VAL A 27 -6.32 12.77 -2.08
N LEU A 28 -6.27 12.29 -0.84
CA LEU A 28 -5.45 12.89 0.22
C LEU A 28 -4.10 12.16 0.24
N SER A 29 -3.02 12.90 0.00
CA SER A 29 -1.67 12.34 -0.08
C SER A 29 -0.75 13.06 0.91
N PRO A 30 -0.62 12.55 2.15
CA PRO A 30 0.27 13.15 3.14
C PRO A 30 1.74 13.09 2.71
N ASP A 31 2.53 14.05 3.16
CA ASP A 31 3.96 14.07 2.93
C ASP A 31 4.66 13.23 4.01
N PHE A 32 5.26 12.13 3.60
CA PHE A 32 6.00 11.22 4.49
C PHE A 32 7.52 11.31 4.30
N ASN A 33 8.01 12.34 3.61
CA ASN A 33 9.44 12.51 3.41
C ASN A 33 10.16 12.58 4.75
N ASP A 34 11.30 11.89 4.84
CA ASP A 34 12.14 11.81 6.03
C ASP A 34 11.46 11.18 7.26
N MET A 35 10.36 10.47 7.06
CA MET A 35 9.66 9.77 8.13
C MET A 35 9.98 8.28 8.15
N GLU A 36 10.20 7.76 9.35
CA GLU A 36 10.33 6.33 9.58
C GLU A 36 8.96 5.65 9.57
N LEU A 37 8.95 4.32 9.55
CA LEU A 37 7.72 3.54 9.48
C LEU A 37 6.74 3.87 10.60
N ASN A 38 7.21 3.98 11.84
CA ASN A 38 6.36 4.33 12.99
C ASN A 38 5.64 5.66 12.79
N GLU A 39 6.34 6.67 12.31
CA GLU A 39 5.78 8.00 12.09
C GLU A 39 4.72 7.98 11.00
N ARG A 40 4.96 7.23 9.92
CA ARG A 40 3.99 7.05 8.83
C ARG A 40 2.73 6.36 9.32
N ILE A 41 2.89 5.30 10.11
CA ILE A 41 1.77 4.56 10.69
C ILE A 41 0.93 5.46 11.60
N ASP A 42 1.56 6.27 12.44
CA ASP A 42 0.86 7.17 13.35
C ASP A 42 -0.01 8.18 12.60
N ILE A 43 0.54 8.79 11.54
CA ILE A 43 -0.21 9.74 10.72
C ILE A 43 -1.38 9.07 10.03
N LEU A 44 -1.17 7.92 9.43
CA LEU A 44 -2.25 7.18 8.75
C LEU A 44 -3.33 6.75 9.73
N ASN A 45 -2.96 6.26 10.90
CA ASN A 45 -3.93 5.87 11.93
C ASN A 45 -4.80 7.05 12.36
N GLU A 46 -4.23 8.22 12.51
CA GLU A 46 -4.98 9.43 12.85
C GLU A 46 -6.00 9.77 11.76
N LEU A 47 -5.57 9.73 10.50
CA LEU A 47 -6.46 10.04 9.37
C LEU A 47 -7.58 9.00 9.23
N VAL A 48 -7.25 7.74 9.35
CA VAL A 48 -8.22 6.64 9.24
C VAL A 48 -9.26 6.68 10.36
N SER A 49 -8.87 7.08 11.56
CA SER A 49 -9.78 7.13 12.70
C SER A 49 -10.92 8.13 12.56
N LYS A 50 -10.81 9.09 11.63
CA LYS A 50 -11.75 10.19 11.47
C LYS A 50 -12.92 9.89 10.53
N GLN A 51 -12.74 8.93 9.61
CA GLN A 51 -13.76 8.62 8.61
C GLN A 51 -13.46 7.30 7.91
N GLU A 52 -14.44 6.78 7.18
CA GLU A 52 -14.24 5.61 6.34
C GLU A 52 -13.35 5.97 5.14
N VAL A 53 -12.37 5.13 4.82
CA VAL A 53 -11.38 5.42 3.80
C VAL A 53 -11.09 4.21 2.92
N VAL A 54 -10.54 4.50 1.74
CA VAL A 54 -9.81 3.52 0.92
C VAL A 54 -8.34 3.89 1.04
N LEU A 55 -7.50 2.90 1.33
CA LEU A 55 -6.05 3.11 1.42
C LEU A 55 -5.37 2.66 0.13
N ALA A 56 -4.41 3.45 -0.32
CA ALA A 56 -3.50 3.04 -1.38
C ALA A 56 -2.08 3.37 -0.93
N GLY A 57 -1.16 2.46 -1.16
CA GLY A 57 0.23 2.68 -0.75
C GLY A 57 1.22 2.01 -1.69
N SER A 58 2.36 2.65 -1.88
CA SER A 58 3.43 2.19 -2.75
C SER A 58 4.68 1.88 -1.93
N SER A 59 5.25 0.69 -2.13
CA SER A 59 6.51 0.26 -1.52
C SER A 59 6.50 0.41 0.02
N TYR A 60 7.30 1.30 0.57
CA TYR A 60 7.36 1.58 2.01
C TYR A 60 6.03 2.14 2.53
N GLY A 61 5.34 2.96 1.72
CA GLY A 61 3.99 3.42 2.03
C GLY A 61 2.98 2.29 2.06
N GLY A 62 3.16 1.28 1.19
CA GLY A 62 2.33 0.07 1.20
C GLY A 62 2.49 -0.73 2.48
N LEU A 63 3.70 -0.82 3.00
CA LEU A 63 3.97 -1.48 4.29
C LEU A 63 3.22 -0.76 5.42
N ALA A 64 3.28 0.57 5.45
CA ALA A 64 2.56 1.37 6.44
C ALA A 64 1.04 1.14 6.35
N CYS A 65 0.50 1.09 5.14
CA CYS A 65 -0.93 0.80 4.92
C CYS A 65 -1.32 -0.58 5.46
N ALA A 66 -0.49 -1.59 5.24
CA ALA A 66 -0.77 -2.94 5.74
C ALA A 66 -0.87 -2.98 7.26
N PHE A 67 -0.02 -2.24 7.97
CA PHE A 67 -0.10 -2.10 9.42
C PHE A 67 -1.39 -1.44 9.86
N VAL A 68 -1.73 -0.32 9.24
CA VAL A 68 -2.95 0.43 9.58
C VAL A 68 -4.19 -0.42 9.32
N ALA A 69 -4.21 -1.17 8.23
CA ALA A 69 -5.31 -2.07 7.91
C ALA A 69 -5.50 -3.15 8.99
N GLN A 70 -4.41 -3.67 9.54
CA GLN A 70 -4.46 -4.67 10.60
C GLN A 70 -4.92 -4.07 11.92
N GLN A 71 -4.60 -2.81 12.18
CA GLN A 71 -4.91 -2.11 13.42
C GLN A 71 -6.32 -1.53 13.45
N GLN A 72 -6.83 -1.04 12.33
CA GLN A 72 -8.14 -0.39 12.23
C GLN A 72 -8.96 -0.90 11.04
N PRO A 73 -9.21 -2.22 10.94
CA PRO A 73 -9.87 -2.77 9.76
C PRO A 73 -11.30 -2.27 9.54
N GLU A 74 -12.00 -1.87 10.59
CA GLU A 74 -13.41 -1.44 10.51
C GLU A 74 -13.59 -0.10 9.80
N GLN A 75 -12.56 0.72 9.72
CA GLN A 75 -12.62 2.03 9.07
C GLN A 75 -12.23 1.98 7.58
N ILE A 76 -11.76 0.84 7.11
CA ILE A 76 -11.24 0.73 5.76
C ILE A 76 -12.24 -0.01 4.87
N LYS A 77 -12.51 0.57 3.69
CA LYS A 77 -13.46 0.02 2.71
C LYS A 77 -12.76 -0.71 1.56
N GLY A 78 -11.46 -0.52 1.42
CA GLY A 78 -10.66 -1.19 0.41
C GLY A 78 -9.22 -0.76 0.51
N MET A 79 -8.32 -1.55 -0.05
CA MET A 79 -6.90 -1.25 -0.04
C MET A 79 -6.24 -1.67 -1.34
N LEU A 80 -5.40 -0.79 -1.88
CA LEU A 80 -4.57 -1.06 -3.05
C LEU A 80 -3.10 -0.91 -2.65
N LEU A 81 -2.34 -1.97 -2.82
CA LEU A 81 -0.91 -1.99 -2.50
C LEU A 81 -0.10 -2.17 -3.79
N LEU A 82 0.88 -1.31 -3.98
CA LEU A 82 1.75 -1.31 -5.16
C LEU A 82 3.16 -1.69 -4.72
N ALA A 83 3.61 -2.89 -5.11
CA ALA A 83 4.91 -3.42 -4.72
C ALA A 83 5.23 -3.17 -3.23
N PRO A 84 4.31 -3.54 -2.31
CA PRO A 84 4.46 -3.18 -0.89
C PRO A 84 5.68 -3.87 -0.28
N ALA A 85 6.44 -3.11 0.52
CA ALA A 85 7.68 -3.59 1.15
C ALA A 85 7.41 -4.46 2.38
N LEU A 86 6.65 -5.52 2.22
CA LEU A 86 6.16 -6.38 3.30
C LEU A 86 7.24 -7.28 3.93
N HIS A 87 8.44 -7.29 3.35
CA HIS A 87 9.56 -8.12 3.80
C HIS A 87 10.51 -7.42 4.78
N LEU A 88 10.38 -6.10 4.96
CA LEU A 88 11.34 -5.34 5.75
C LEU A 88 11.20 -5.62 7.25
N PRO A 89 12.24 -6.17 7.90
CA PRO A 89 12.22 -6.45 9.33
C PRO A 89 12.72 -5.25 10.15
N GLU A 90 12.04 -4.13 10.03
CA GLU A 90 12.40 -2.93 10.80
C GLU A 90 11.26 -2.53 11.73
N SER A 91 11.57 -1.78 12.79
CA SER A 91 10.56 -1.37 13.76
C SER A 91 9.43 -0.55 13.09
N PRO A 92 8.13 -0.88 13.33
CA PRO A 92 7.65 -1.93 14.19
C PRO A 92 7.52 -3.31 13.53
N ASN A 93 7.97 -3.48 12.27
CA ASN A 93 7.81 -4.71 11.50
C ASN A 93 8.98 -5.67 11.69
N GLU A 94 9.32 -6.00 12.93
CA GLU A 94 10.43 -6.91 13.22
C GLU A 94 10.13 -8.37 12.84
N ASN A 95 8.84 -8.70 12.74
CA ASN A 95 8.37 -10.03 12.35
C ASN A 95 7.42 -9.90 11.16
N PRO A 96 7.93 -9.73 9.94
CA PRO A 96 7.08 -9.56 8.74
C PRO A 96 6.04 -10.67 8.56
N GLU A 97 6.36 -11.89 8.97
CA GLU A 97 5.45 -13.04 8.86
C GLU A 97 4.17 -12.91 9.71
N LYS A 98 4.11 -11.92 10.62
CA LYS A 98 2.92 -11.67 11.44
C LYS A 98 1.94 -10.71 10.78
N LEU A 99 2.33 -10.06 9.68
CA LEU A 99 1.41 -9.22 8.93
C LEU A 99 0.43 -10.08 8.16
N VAL A 100 -0.86 -9.89 8.44
CA VAL A 100 -1.95 -10.64 7.80
C VAL A 100 -3.01 -9.65 7.35
N ALA A 101 -3.57 -9.86 6.16
CA ALA A 101 -4.61 -8.99 5.63
C ALA A 101 -5.94 -9.21 6.35
N PRO A 102 -6.67 -8.14 6.68
CA PRO A 102 -8.04 -8.27 7.17
C PRO A 102 -8.97 -8.90 6.13
N ASP A 103 -10.07 -9.47 6.57
CA ASP A 103 -11.02 -10.17 5.70
C ASP A 103 -12.33 -9.40 5.45
N ASN A 104 -12.45 -8.19 5.95
CA ASN A 104 -13.69 -7.42 5.92
C ASN A 104 -13.80 -6.40 4.77
N PHE A 105 -12.79 -6.32 3.91
CA PHE A 105 -12.81 -5.44 2.74
C PHE A 105 -11.92 -6.01 1.62
N PRO A 106 -12.15 -5.60 0.36
CA PRO A 106 -11.32 -6.08 -0.75
C PRO A 106 -9.92 -5.45 -0.74
N ILE A 107 -8.92 -6.26 -1.09
CA ILE A 107 -7.53 -5.82 -1.17
C ILE A 107 -6.97 -6.28 -2.52
N SER A 108 -6.33 -5.35 -3.25
CA SER A 108 -5.60 -5.66 -4.47
C SER A 108 -4.13 -5.30 -4.30
N ILE A 109 -3.25 -6.17 -4.77
CA ILE A 109 -1.81 -5.93 -4.81
C ILE A 109 -1.35 -6.01 -6.27
N ILE A 110 -0.62 -5.00 -6.73
CA ILE A 110 0.03 -5.01 -8.03
C ILE A 110 1.54 -5.09 -7.78
N HIS A 111 2.19 -6.12 -8.30
CA HIS A 111 3.60 -6.33 -8.05
C HIS A 111 4.27 -6.93 -9.29
N SER A 112 5.42 -6.39 -9.66
CA SER A 112 6.18 -6.92 -10.80
C SER A 112 6.90 -8.21 -10.43
N VAL A 113 6.82 -9.20 -11.31
CA VAL A 113 7.54 -10.48 -11.14
C VAL A 113 9.06 -10.31 -11.22
N THR A 114 9.53 -9.19 -11.80
CA THR A 114 10.96 -8.87 -11.96
C THR A 114 11.40 -7.70 -11.07
N ASP A 115 10.64 -7.38 -10.03
CA ASP A 115 10.97 -6.28 -9.11
C ASP A 115 12.33 -6.55 -8.45
N GLU A 116 13.27 -5.63 -8.64
CA GLU A 116 14.65 -5.74 -8.12
C GLU A 116 14.80 -5.12 -6.73
N ILE A 117 13.81 -4.36 -6.26
CA ILE A 117 13.87 -3.65 -4.97
C ILE A 117 13.12 -4.44 -3.90
N VAL A 118 11.87 -4.82 -4.20
CA VAL A 118 11.06 -5.64 -3.31
C VAL A 118 10.74 -6.95 -4.01
N PRO A 119 11.22 -8.09 -3.52
CA PRO A 119 10.94 -9.37 -4.18
C PRO A 119 9.43 -9.67 -4.13
N ILE A 120 8.89 -10.14 -5.23
CA ILE A 120 7.45 -10.47 -5.31
C ILE A 120 7.05 -11.55 -4.27
N SER A 121 8.00 -12.34 -3.80
CA SER A 121 7.76 -13.32 -2.75
C SER A 121 7.19 -12.68 -1.48
N ALA A 122 7.53 -11.43 -1.19
CA ALA A 122 6.96 -10.70 -0.05
C ALA A 122 5.45 -10.57 -0.17
N SER A 123 4.94 -10.23 -1.36
CA SER A 123 3.49 -10.16 -1.60
C SER A 123 2.85 -11.53 -1.63
N LYS A 124 3.51 -12.51 -2.24
CA LYS A 124 2.99 -13.89 -2.28
C LYS A 124 2.86 -14.49 -0.89
N ASP A 125 3.82 -14.26 -0.01
CA ASP A 125 3.79 -14.74 1.37
C ASP A 125 2.65 -14.08 2.15
N TYR A 126 2.45 -12.79 1.94
CA TYR A 126 1.35 -12.05 2.57
C TYR A 126 -0.02 -12.61 2.14
N VAL A 127 -0.18 -12.90 0.85
CA VAL A 127 -1.39 -13.52 0.30
C VAL A 127 -1.60 -14.90 0.91
N GLU A 128 -0.55 -15.71 0.98
CA GLU A 128 -0.61 -17.07 1.51
C GLU A 128 -0.99 -17.10 3.00
N ARG A 129 -0.48 -16.15 3.78
CA ARG A 129 -0.83 -16.03 5.20
C ARG A 129 -2.25 -15.53 5.44
N SER A 130 -2.82 -14.85 4.45
CA SER A 130 -4.12 -14.18 4.59
C SER A 130 -5.22 -15.05 4.02
N GLU A 131 -6.38 -15.07 4.67
CA GLU A 131 -7.52 -15.89 4.24
C GLU A 131 -8.61 -15.01 3.68
N ASN A 132 -8.58 -14.62 2.35
CA ASN A 132 -9.79 -13.97 1.88
C ASN A 132 -9.66 -13.13 0.62
N ASN A 133 -10.48 -12.12 0.48
CA ASN A 133 -10.72 -11.15 -0.60
C ASN A 133 -9.46 -10.43 -1.12
N LEU A 134 -8.34 -11.14 -1.21
CA LEU A 134 -7.08 -10.58 -1.60
C LEU A 134 -6.70 -11.03 -2.99
N LYS A 135 -6.44 -10.06 -3.87
CA LYS A 135 -6.11 -10.30 -5.26
C LYS A 135 -4.69 -9.83 -5.53
N LEU A 136 -3.83 -10.74 -5.98
CA LEU A 136 -2.48 -10.39 -6.41
C LEU A 136 -2.44 -10.33 -7.93
N ILE A 137 -2.10 -9.16 -8.46
CA ILE A 137 -1.96 -8.94 -9.90
C ILE A 137 -0.47 -8.89 -10.21
N GLU A 138 0.04 -9.91 -10.89
CA GLU A 138 1.43 -9.99 -11.29
C GLU A 138 1.62 -9.31 -12.64
N VAL A 139 2.62 -8.42 -12.73
CA VAL A 139 2.92 -7.69 -13.95
C VAL A 139 4.40 -7.80 -14.28
N GLU A 140 4.76 -7.48 -15.52
CA GLU A 140 6.15 -7.32 -15.93
C GLU A 140 6.43 -5.82 -16.05
N ASP A 141 7.11 -5.26 -15.06
CA ASP A 141 7.37 -3.83 -14.98
C ASP A 141 8.56 -3.58 -14.04
N SER A 142 8.91 -2.31 -13.83
CA SER A 142 9.89 -1.91 -12.83
C SER A 142 9.22 -1.85 -11.44
N HIS A 143 10.04 -1.68 -10.40
CA HIS A 143 9.51 -1.51 -9.03
C HIS A 143 8.53 -0.32 -8.94
N VAL A 144 8.77 0.76 -9.67
CA VAL A 144 7.89 1.94 -9.67
C VAL A 144 6.62 1.77 -10.50
N LEU A 145 6.47 0.65 -11.20
CA LEU A 145 5.27 0.30 -11.97
C LEU A 145 4.90 1.37 -13.01
N GLU A 146 5.90 1.93 -13.66
CA GLU A 146 5.72 3.05 -14.60
C GLU A 146 4.86 2.72 -15.82
N ASN A 147 4.78 1.44 -16.20
CA ASN A 147 3.97 0.99 -17.32
C ASN A 147 2.62 0.39 -16.93
N SER A 148 2.23 0.54 -15.65
CA SER A 148 1.02 -0.08 -15.10
C SER A 148 -0.02 0.94 -14.63
N PHE A 149 0.09 2.21 -15.02
CA PHE A 149 -0.77 3.29 -14.54
C PHE A 149 -2.26 3.06 -14.84
N SER A 150 -2.59 2.56 -16.02
CA SER A 150 -3.98 2.28 -16.37
C SER A 150 -4.57 1.17 -15.48
N LEU A 151 -3.78 0.17 -15.14
CA LEU A 151 -4.18 -0.90 -14.25
C LEU A 151 -4.37 -0.38 -12.82
N ILE A 152 -3.48 0.50 -12.35
CA ILE A 152 -3.59 1.14 -11.04
C ILE A 152 -4.91 1.91 -10.93
N ILE A 153 -5.25 2.68 -11.95
CA ILE A 153 -6.47 3.50 -11.96
C ILE A 153 -7.72 2.62 -12.00
N SER A 154 -7.67 1.46 -12.68
CA SER A 154 -8.82 0.56 -12.79
C SER A 154 -9.10 -0.24 -11.51
N GLU A 155 -8.13 -0.35 -10.60
CA GLU A 155 -8.28 -1.04 -9.32
C GLU A 155 -8.45 -0.05 -8.16
#